data_dbc28bf6e2e5eb9babc77fb7e0fc33a4
#
_entry.id   dbc28bf6e2e5eb9babc77fb7e0fc33a4
#
_cell.length_a   1.000
_cell.length_b   1.000
_cell.length_c   1.000
_cell.angle_alpha   90.00
_cell.angle_beta   90.00
_cell.angle_gamma   90.00
#
_symmetry.space_group_name_H-M   'P 1'
#
loop_
_entity.id
_entity.type
_entity.pdbx_description
1 polymer ?
#
loop_
_entity_poly.entity_id
_entity_poly.type
_entity_poly.pdbx_seq_one_letter_code
_entity_poly.pdbx_strand_id
1 'polypeptide(L)'
;MYKKILVGLSGGVDSLSVALFLRKQGYEVVGAMLEMFAQIELDSNKIESSSSKIESSSNKIESSSNKFNSNYAELIEYADKIGVEVYYIDTKKKFEDKVINHFCKSYIDGITPNICVHCNQNVKIPTLIELAKELSCDYVATGHYARIRKEGERYVLYQALDTWKDQSYMLHRLSQEQLSKLILPLGNYKKEDIKTYMRENGFEDFANKRESYGVCFLGNETYKDFLLRRNPELSNLKEGKIINENNEFVGTHDGYPFYTIGQYKSLKTTLEGKQYINSINYKDNILKVGDKSSCYKQNITIKDINFIKYKSLLGDYSFRVKIRGKDEGTLANIKFLKDRAEINFTKPIFAPMQGQSIVIYENNDIVCGGEIL
;
A
#
# COMPACT_ATOMS: atom_id res chain seq x y z
N MET A 1 24.42 -22.67 -12.92
CA MET A 1 23.99 -22.55 -11.53
C MET A 1 22.52 -22.12 -11.54
N TYR A 2 21.64 -22.87 -10.87
CA TYR A 2 20.25 -22.47 -10.73
C TYR A 2 20.20 -21.22 -9.84
N LYS A 3 19.39 -20.21 -10.26
CA LYS A 3 19.25 -19.00 -9.46
C LYS A 3 18.43 -19.31 -8.21
N LYS A 4 18.85 -18.76 -7.08
CA LYS A 4 18.16 -18.85 -5.80
C LYS A 4 17.28 -17.62 -5.61
N ILE A 5 16.01 -17.83 -5.27
CA ILE A 5 15.02 -16.76 -5.18
C ILE A 5 14.33 -16.78 -3.82
N LEU A 6 14.30 -15.64 -3.15
CA LEU A 6 13.52 -15.43 -1.95
C LEU A 6 12.10 -14.97 -2.30
N VAL A 7 11.09 -15.70 -1.87
CA VAL A 7 9.67 -15.34 -2.08
C VAL A 7 9.07 -14.79 -0.80
N GLY A 8 8.57 -13.57 -0.86
CA GLY A 8 7.79 -12.98 0.24
C GLY A 8 6.40 -13.64 0.31
N LEU A 9 6.15 -14.40 1.38
CA LEU A 9 4.92 -15.14 1.62
C LEU A 9 4.02 -14.35 2.57
N SER A 10 2.79 -14.05 2.13
CA SER A 10 1.82 -13.25 2.90
C SER A 10 0.65 -14.07 3.46
N GLY A 11 0.64 -15.38 3.26
CA GLY A 11 -0.49 -16.25 3.60
C GLY A 11 -1.62 -16.25 2.58
N GLY A 12 -1.53 -15.43 1.52
CA GLY A 12 -2.49 -15.38 0.42
C GLY A 12 -2.10 -16.26 -0.76
N VAL A 13 -3.09 -16.60 -1.60
CA VAL A 13 -2.93 -17.44 -2.80
C VAL A 13 -1.84 -16.91 -3.74
N ASP A 14 -1.73 -15.59 -3.91
CA ASP A 14 -0.79 -14.98 -4.86
C ASP A 14 0.67 -15.25 -4.49
N SER A 15 1.05 -15.11 -3.23
CA SER A 15 2.42 -15.34 -2.79
C SER A 15 2.80 -16.82 -2.83
N LEU A 16 1.88 -17.72 -2.48
CA LEU A 16 2.11 -19.17 -2.57
C LEU A 16 2.22 -19.62 -4.04
N SER A 17 1.38 -19.08 -4.94
CA SER A 17 1.45 -19.39 -6.37
C SER A 17 2.79 -18.98 -6.99
N VAL A 18 3.38 -17.86 -6.56
CA VAL A 18 4.74 -17.46 -6.98
C VAL A 18 5.77 -18.50 -6.58
N ALA A 19 5.72 -18.98 -5.34
CA ALA A 19 6.67 -20.00 -4.87
C ALA A 19 6.53 -21.30 -5.66
N LEU A 20 5.31 -21.80 -5.86
CA LEU A 20 5.03 -22.99 -6.66
C LEU A 20 5.49 -22.83 -8.12
N PHE A 21 5.18 -21.69 -8.74
CA PHE A 21 5.54 -21.39 -10.13
C PHE A 21 7.06 -21.40 -10.34
N LEU A 22 7.80 -20.74 -9.46
CA LEU A 22 9.26 -20.66 -9.54
C LEU A 22 9.91 -22.03 -9.27
N ARG A 23 9.40 -22.81 -8.31
CA ARG A 23 9.86 -24.18 -8.06
C ARG A 23 9.68 -25.08 -9.29
N LYS A 24 8.52 -25.02 -9.95
CA LYS A 24 8.25 -25.80 -11.17
C LYS A 24 9.10 -25.38 -12.36
N GLN A 25 9.59 -24.15 -12.39
CA GLN A 25 10.56 -23.67 -13.37
C GLN A 25 12.01 -24.10 -13.05
N GLY A 26 12.25 -24.82 -11.94
CA GLY A 26 13.56 -25.33 -11.58
C GLY A 26 14.43 -24.37 -10.78
N TYR A 27 13.87 -23.25 -10.28
CA TYR A 27 14.60 -22.36 -9.37
C TYR A 27 14.75 -22.98 -7.97
N GLU A 28 15.83 -22.66 -7.28
CA GLU A 28 15.93 -22.84 -5.84
C GLU A 28 15.10 -21.75 -5.17
N VAL A 29 14.08 -22.12 -4.39
CA VAL A 29 13.15 -21.18 -3.78
C VAL A 29 13.18 -21.32 -2.27
N VAL A 30 13.31 -20.20 -1.59
CA VAL A 30 13.09 -20.07 -0.14
C VAL A 30 11.97 -19.05 0.11
N GLY A 31 11.19 -19.27 1.15
CA GLY A 31 10.09 -18.39 1.57
C GLY A 31 10.49 -17.47 2.70
N ALA A 32 9.91 -16.28 2.75
CA ALA A 32 10.02 -15.37 3.88
C ALA A 32 8.64 -14.86 4.31
N MET A 33 8.33 -15.01 5.58
CA MET A 33 7.15 -14.42 6.22
C MET A 33 7.58 -13.24 7.07
N LEU A 34 6.99 -12.08 6.79
CA LEU A 34 7.22 -10.85 7.57
C LEU A 34 6.08 -10.67 8.58
N GLU A 35 6.35 -10.80 9.85
CA GLU A 35 5.39 -10.43 10.88
C GLU A 35 5.45 -8.93 11.11
N MET A 36 4.49 -8.20 10.54
CA MET A 36 4.45 -6.74 10.53
C MET A 36 3.69 -6.15 11.73
N PHE A 37 2.74 -6.88 12.27
CA PHE A 37 1.91 -6.44 13.41
C PHE A 37 1.39 -7.66 14.17
N ALA A 38 1.18 -7.51 15.48
CA ALA A 38 0.49 -8.53 16.24
C ALA A 38 -0.98 -8.57 15.76
N GLN A 39 -1.46 -9.72 15.35
CA GLN A 39 -2.89 -9.90 15.18
C GLN A 39 -3.51 -9.79 16.56
N ILE A 40 -4.36 -8.77 16.75
CA ILE A 40 -5.20 -8.70 17.94
C ILE A 40 -6.13 -9.89 17.83
N GLU A 41 -5.95 -10.90 18.67
CA GLU A 41 -6.93 -11.94 18.84
C GLU A 41 -8.22 -11.25 19.31
N LEU A 42 -9.19 -11.19 18.41
CA LEU A 42 -10.56 -10.74 18.71
C LEU A 42 -11.31 -11.85 19.46
N ASP A 43 -10.70 -12.46 20.47
CA ASP A 43 -11.39 -13.26 21.46
C ASP A 43 -11.54 -12.44 22.74
N SER A 44 -12.76 -11.95 22.88
CA SER A 44 -13.27 -11.42 24.12
C SER A 44 -12.99 -12.38 25.29
N ASN A 45 -12.30 -11.87 26.32
CA ASN A 45 -12.01 -12.44 27.63
C ASN A 45 -10.63 -13.14 27.77
N LYS A 46 -9.57 -12.34 27.85
CA LYS A 46 -8.50 -12.48 28.85
C LYS A 46 -7.41 -11.44 28.59
N ILE A 47 -7.49 -10.34 29.31
CA ILE A 47 -6.34 -9.45 29.50
C ILE A 47 -5.47 -10.11 30.56
N GLU A 48 -4.40 -10.78 30.15
CA GLU A 48 -3.28 -11.06 31.03
C GLU A 48 -2.08 -10.27 30.52
N SER A 49 -1.69 -9.31 31.33
CA SER A 49 -0.49 -8.51 31.20
C SER A 49 0.75 -9.40 31.38
N SER A 50 1.46 -9.70 30.31
CA SER A 50 2.82 -10.19 30.39
C SER A 50 3.78 -9.14 29.83
N SER A 51 4.31 -8.33 30.77
CA SER A 51 5.48 -7.48 30.56
C SER A 51 6.70 -8.40 30.44
N SER A 52 7.17 -8.67 29.24
CA SER A 52 8.50 -9.27 29.01
C SER A 52 9.45 -8.20 28.50
N LYS A 53 10.55 -8.02 29.24
CA LYS A 53 11.67 -7.14 28.97
C LYS A 53 12.19 -7.36 27.55
N ILE A 54 12.27 -6.26 26.81
CA ILE A 54 12.88 -6.21 25.47
C ILE A 54 14.39 -6.05 25.69
N GLU A 55 15.15 -7.10 25.41
CA GLU A 55 16.58 -6.98 25.18
C GLU A 55 16.82 -6.70 23.71
N SER A 56 17.55 -5.62 23.47
CA SER A 56 18.01 -5.16 22.17
C SER A 56 19.05 -6.12 21.60
N SER A 57 18.93 -6.47 20.33
CA SER A 57 19.98 -6.64 19.33
C SER A 57 19.81 -7.87 18.46
N SER A 58 20.09 -7.68 17.17
CA SER A 58 20.20 -8.66 16.09
C SER A 58 18.91 -9.37 15.66
N ASN A 59 18.55 -9.17 14.36
CA ASN A 59 17.56 -9.95 13.65
C ASN A 59 17.91 -11.44 13.80
N LYS A 60 17.21 -12.16 14.65
CA LYS A 60 17.36 -13.62 14.73
C LYS A 60 16.58 -14.22 13.57
N ILE A 61 17.31 -14.77 12.61
CA ILE A 61 16.79 -15.72 11.63
C ILE A 61 16.56 -17.01 12.40
N GLU A 62 15.30 -17.30 12.72
CA GLU A 62 14.95 -18.60 13.32
C GLU A 62 14.35 -19.48 12.22
N SER A 63 14.99 -20.62 11.97
CA SER A 63 14.36 -21.68 11.17
C SER A 63 13.17 -22.24 11.96
N SER A 64 12.04 -22.35 11.27
CA SER A 64 10.72 -22.49 11.87
C SER A 64 10.43 -23.92 12.31
N SER A 65 10.43 -24.19 13.59
CA SER A 65 9.72 -25.37 14.07
C SER A 65 8.77 -25.16 15.26
N ASN A 66 8.82 -24.04 16.00
CA ASN A 66 8.08 -23.97 17.26
C ASN A 66 7.40 -22.63 17.66
N LYS A 67 7.23 -21.65 16.77
CA LYS A 67 6.66 -20.31 17.17
C LYS A 67 5.60 -19.72 16.23
N PHE A 68 4.91 -20.53 15.46
CA PHE A 68 3.92 -19.99 14.53
C PHE A 68 2.55 -19.79 15.16
N ASN A 69 2.00 -18.61 14.96
CA ASN A 69 0.59 -18.32 15.17
C ASN A 69 -0.25 -19.26 14.28
N SER A 70 -1.35 -19.81 14.79
CA SER A 70 -2.23 -20.76 14.08
C SER A 70 -2.60 -20.34 12.65
N ASN A 71 -2.63 -19.04 12.40
CA ASN A 71 -2.97 -18.45 11.10
C ASN A 71 -1.93 -18.73 9.98
N TYR A 72 -0.73 -19.15 10.34
CA TYR A 72 0.34 -19.44 9.36
C TYR A 72 0.64 -20.94 9.23
N ALA A 73 0.09 -21.78 10.11
CA ALA A 73 0.32 -23.23 10.08
C ALA A 73 -0.02 -23.84 8.71
N GLU A 74 -1.15 -23.44 8.15
CA GLU A 74 -1.60 -23.89 6.84
C GLU A 74 -0.64 -23.47 5.71
N LEU A 75 -0.14 -22.21 5.75
CA LEU A 75 0.84 -21.74 4.75
C LEU A 75 2.13 -22.56 4.82
N ILE A 76 2.60 -22.89 6.02
CA ILE A 76 3.83 -23.67 6.20
C ILE A 76 3.62 -25.09 5.66
N GLU A 77 2.49 -25.73 5.99
CA GLU A 77 2.14 -27.05 5.47
C GLU A 77 2.18 -27.07 3.92
N TYR A 78 1.63 -26.05 3.28
CA TYR A 78 1.64 -25.96 1.82
C TYR A 78 3.02 -25.60 1.25
N ALA A 79 3.80 -24.80 1.95
CA ALA A 79 5.19 -24.52 1.57
C ALA A 79 6.04 -25.79 1.64
N ASP A 80 5.86 -26.61 2.67
CA ASP A 80 6.50 -27.91 2.81
C ASP A 80 6.11 -28.88 1.68
N LYS A 81 4.83 -28.94 1.29
CA LYS A 81 4.34 -29.74 0.17
C LYS A 81 5.03 -29.40 -1.16
N ILE A 82 5.45 -28.16 -1.36
CA ILE A 82 6.18 -27.73 -2.55
C ILE A 82 7.71 -27.70 -2.36
N GLY A 83 8.19 -28.14 -1.20
CA GLY A 83 9.60 -28.20 -0.86
C GLY A 83 10.26 -26.82 -0.74
N VAL A 84 9.57 -25.86 -0.12
CA VAL A 84 10.03 -24.49 0.13
C VAL A 84 10.25 -24.30 1.62
N GLU A 85 11.51 -24.12 2.02
CA GLU A 85 11.86 -23.72 3.38
C GLU A 85 11.40 -22.29 3.64
N VAL A 86 10.78 -22.02 4.80
CA VAL A 86 10.20 -20.71 5.17
C VAL A 86 10.94 -20.10 6.34
N TYR A 87 11.41 -18.88 6.18
CA TYR A 87 12.02 -18.05 7.22
C TYR A 87 11.00 -17.08 7.78
N TYR A 88 10.97 -16.97 9.09
CA TYR A 88 10.12 -16.05 9.81
C TYR A 88 10.92 -14.84 10.28
N ILE A 89 10.44 -13.63 9.97
CA ILE A 89 11.13 -12.39 10.29
C ILE A 89 10.19 -11.48 11.09
N ASP A 90 10.55 -11.20 12.32
CA ASP A 90 9.85 -10.20 13.13
C ASP A 90 10.21 -8.78 12.62
N THR A 91 9.23 -8.13 12.02
CA THR A 91 9.35 -6.76 11.52
C THR A 91 8.43 -5.80 12.24
N LYS A 92 7.81 -6.21 13.37
CA LYS A 92 6.82 -5.41 14.09
C LYS A 92 7.33 -4.03 14.45
N LYS A 93 8.53 -3.96 15.01
CA LYS A 93 9.14 -2.66 15.37
C LYS A 93 9.38 -1.78 14.14
N LYS A 94 9.96 -2.33 13.07
CA LYS A 94 10.22 -1.60 11.82
C LYS A 94 8.90 -1.12 11.18
N PHE A 95 7.85 -1.95 11.24
CA PHE A 95 6.53 -1.62 10.75
C PHE A 95 5.85 -0.56 11.60
N GLU A 96 5.92 -0.66 12.92
CA GLU A 96 5.43 0.35 13.86
C GLU A 96 6.07 1.71 13.58
N ASP A 97 7.39 1.77 13.54
CA ASP A 97 8.15 3.02 13.39
C ASP A 97 7.92 3.68 12.03
N LYS A 98 7.88 2.88 10.96
CA LYS A 98 7.83 3.40 9.58
C LYS A 98 6.42 3.51 9.01
N VAL A 99 5.46 2.68 9.45
CA VAL A 99 4.14 2.59 8.83
C VAL A 99 3.06 3.10 9.77
N ILE A 100 2.95 2.54 10.99
CA ILE A 100 1.87 2.91 11.92
C ILE A 100 2.02 4.35 12.38
N ASN A 101 3.22 4.74 12.82
CA ASN A 101 3.48 6.10 13.29
C ASN A 101 3.30 7.13 12.17
N HIS A 102 3.71 6.78 10.93
CA HIS A 102 3.46 7.62 9.77
C HIS A 102 1.97 7.76 9.46
N PHE A 103 1.20 6.66 9.56
CA PHE A 103 -0.24 6.67 9.39
C PHE A 103 -0.92 7.61 10.39
N CYS A 104 -0.67 7.42 11.69
CA CYS A 104 -1.27 8.24 12.73
C CYS A 104 -0.89 9.71 12.58
N LYS A 105 0.41 9.98 12.42
CA LYS A 105 0.90 11.36 12.25
C LYS A 105 0.27 12.04 11.03
N SER A 106 0.15 11.36 9.91
CA SER A 106 -0.43 11.95 8.69
C SER A 106 -1.86 12.41 8.92
N TYR A 107 -2.71 11.58 9.55
CA TYR A 107 -4.10 11.97 9.84
C TYR A 107 -4.18 13.11 10.85
N ILE A 108 -3.29 13.14 11.85
CA ILE A 108 -3.19 14.25 12.81
C ILE A 108 -2.77 15.56 12.09
N ASP A 109 -1.89 15.45 11.10
CA ASP A 109 -1.46 16.58 10.28
C ASP A 109 -2.50 16.97 9.21
N GLY A 110 -3.68 16.33 9.15
CA GLY A 110 -4.74 16.59 8.16
C GLY A 110 -4.45 16.03 6.77
N ILE A 111 -3.51 15.09 6.68
CA ILE A 111 -3.03 14.47 5.44
C ILE A 111 -3.57 13.06 5.33
N THR A 112 -3.99 12.63 4.14
CA THR A 112 -4.44 11.25 3.89
C THR A 112 -3.32 10.46 3.20
N PRO A 113 -2.54 9.62 3.92
CA PRO A 113 -1.37 8.95 3.34
C PRO A 113 -1.74 7.74 2.45
N ASN A 114 -0.87 7.40 1.49
CA ASN A 114 -0.94 6.12 0.81
C ASN A 114 -0.03 5.10 1.51
N ILE A 115 -0.57 4.47 2.54
CA ILE A 115 0.21 3.65 3.46
C ILE A 115 0.80 2.39 2.82
N CYS A 116 0.12 1.79 1.82
CA CYS A 116 0.63 0.60 1.12
C CYS A 116 1.87 0.91 0.28
N VAL A 117 1.89 2.07 -0.38
CA VAL A 117 3.09 2.55 -1.11
C VAL A 117 4.24 2.75 -0.15
N HIS A 118 3.97 3.41 0.98
CA HIS A 118 4.97 3.67 2.02
C HIS A 118 5.52 2.38 2.63
N CYS A 119 4.65 1.40 2.92
CA CYS A 119 5.06 0.08 3.42
C CYS A 119 5.94 -0.68 2.42
N ASN A 120 5.56 -0.72 1.15
CA ASN A 120 6.35 -1.38 0.11
C ASN A 120 7.75 -0.77 -0.01
N GLN A 121 7.85 0.57 -0.01
CA GLN A 121 9.10 1.31 -0.15
C GLN A 121 10.04 1.12 1.05
N ASN A 122 9.50 1.14 2.29
CA ASN A 122 10.32 1.33 3.50
C ASN A 122 10.41 0.09 4.39
N VAL A 123 9.49 -0.86 4.24
CA VAL A 123 9.46 -2.07 5.09
C VAL A 123 9.53 -3.34 4.26
N LYS A 124 8.48 -3.65 3.48
CA LYS A 124 8.34 -4.96 2.84
C LYS A 124 9.50 -5.30 1.90
N ILE A 125 9.70 -4.48 0.88
CA ILE A 125 10.72 -4.76 -0.15
C ILE A 125 12.15 -4.64 0.40
N PRO A 126 12.50 -3.60 1.17
CA PRO A 126 13.84 -3.53 1.78
C PRO A 126 14.16 -4.73 2.66
N THR A 127 13.24 -5.13 3.54
CA THR A 127 13.48 -6.28 4.44
C THR A 127 13.67 -7.58 3.67
N LEU A 128 12.87 -7.81 2.62
CA LEU A 128 13.06 -8.99 1.76
C LEU A 128 14.41 -8.95 1.03
N ILE A 129 14.87 -7.78 0.57
CA ILE A 129 16.18 -7.64 -0.10
C ILE A 129 17.33 -7.86 0.90
N GLU A 130 17.23 -7.32 2.13
CA GLU A 130 18.18 -7.55 3.21
C GLU A 130 18.32 -9.05 3.49
N LEU A 131 17.19 -9.75 3.71
CA LEU A 131 17.18 -11.20 3.93
C LEU A 131 17.69 -12.00 2.73
N ALA A 132 17.33 -11.62 1.51
CA ALA A 132 17.82 -12.27 0.30
C ALA A 132 19.34 -12.23 0.20
N LYS A 133 19.96 -11.11 0.61
CA LYS A 133 21.40 -10.95 0.69
C LYS A 133 22.03 -11.90 1.72
N GLU A 134 21.43 -12.00 2.92
CA GLU A 134 21.89 -12.89 4.00
C GLU A 134 21.81 -14.37 3.59
N LEU A 135 20.74 -14.76 2.87
CA LEU A 135 20.52 -16.13 2.40
C LEU A 135 21.18 -16.42 1.05
N SER A 136 22.00 -15.49 0.54
CA SER A 136 22.66 -15.60 -0.78
C SER A 136 21.68 -15.86 -1.93
N CYS A 137 20.51 -15.23 -1.89
CA CYS A 137 19.53 -15.26 -2.98
C CYS A 137 19.84 -14.19 -4.03
N ASP A 138 19.69 -14.53 -5.30
CA ASP A 138 19.94 -13.63 -6.43
C ASP A 138 18.86 -12.56 -6.56
N TYR A 139 17.62 -12.95 -6.28
CA TYR A 139 16.42 -12.11 -6.44
C TYR A 139 15.41 -12.28 -5.30
N VAL A 140 14.55 -11.30 -5.19
CA VAL A 140 13.32 -11.33 -4.39
C VAL A 140 12.12 -11.45 -5.32
N ALA A 141 11.15 -12.29 -4.98
CA ALA A 141 9.87 -12.37 -5.67
C ALA A 141 8.70 -12.07 -4.72
N THR A 142 7.65 -11.47 -5.24
CA THR A 142 6.42 -11.21 -4.49
C THR A 142 5.19 -11.46 -5.36
N GLY A 143 4.02 -11.65 -4.71
CA GLY A 143 2.74 -11.83 -5.36
C GLY A 143 2.11 -10.56 -5.95
N HIS A 144 2.86 -9.47 -6.13
CA HIS A 144 2.31 -8.26 -6.72
C HIS A 144 2.05 -8.43 -8.22
N TYR A 145 0.87 -7.99 -8.67
CA TYR A 145 0.51 -7.89 -10.09
C TYR A 145 1.08 -6.60 -10.67
N ALA A 146 2.29 -6.66 -11.13
CA ALA A 146 2.98 -5.61 -11.88
C ALA A 146 4.09 -6.26 -12.71
N ARG A 147 4.70 -5.54 -13.61
CA ARG A 147 5.76 -6.06 -14.47
C ARG A 147 6.99 -5.17 -14.40
N ILE A 148 8.16 -5.78 -14.51
CA ILE A 148 9.45 -5.09 -14.54
C ILE A 148 10.22 -5.59 -15.75
N ARG A 149 10.85 -4.68 -16.48
CA ARG A 149 11.83 -5.01 -17.52
C ARG A 149 13.05 -4.11 -17.42
N LYS A 150 14.18 -4.58 -17.89
CA LYS A 150 15.39 -3.78 -18.02
C LYS A 150 15.41 -3.11 -19.39
N GLU A 151 15.57 -1.79 -19.43
CA GLU A 151 15.78 -1.00 -20.65
C GLU A 151 17.08 -0.18 -20.51
N GLY A 152 18.10 -0.55 -21.26
CA GLY A 152 19.42 0.04 -21.10
C GLY A 152 19.94 -0.16 -19.67
N GLU A 153 20.22 0.92 -18.98
CA GLU A 153 20.70 0.92 -17.60
C GLU A 153 19.58 0.99 -16.54
N ARG A 154 18.31 1.11 -16.95
CA ARG A 154 17.18 1.30 -16.04
C ARG A 154 16.25 0.11 -15.99
N TYR A 155 15.61 -0.05 -14.86
CA TYR A 155 14.49 -0.96 -14.66
C TYR A 155 13.19 -0.16 -14.76
N VAL A 156 12.34 -0.56 -15.70
CA VAL A 156 11.04 0.07 -15.94
C VAL A 156 9.95 -0.78 -15.30
N LEU A 157 9.19 -0.16 -14.41
CA LEU A 157 7.99 -0.75 -13.82
C LEU A 157 6.80 -0.41 -14.70
N TYR A 158 5.95 -1.39 -15.00
CA TYR A 158 4.78 -1.19 -15.85
C TYR A 158 3.59 -2.05 -15.44
N GLN A 159 2.42 -1.69 -15.95
CA GLN A 159 1.15 -2.28 -15.56
C GLN A 159 1.10 -3.79 -15.81
N ALA A 160 0.38 -4.52 -14.95
CA ALA A 160 0.09 -5.93 -15.14
C ALA A 160 -0.79 -6.19 -16.37
N LEU A 161 -0.82 -7.45 -16.83
CA LEU A 161 -1.75 -7.91 -17.86
C LEU A 161 -3.21 -7.82 -17.37
N ASP A 162 -3.44 -8.22 -16.13
CA ASP A 162 -4.74 -8.04 -15.46
C ASP A 162 -4.84 -6.62 -14.92
N THR A 163 -5.48 -5.75 -15.67
CA THR A 163 -5.64 -4.33 -15.33
C THR A 163 -6.49 -4.11 -14.07
N TRP A 164 -7.40 -5.06 -13.73
CA TRP A 164 -8.20 -5.00 -12.51
C TRP A 164 -7.38 -5.34 -11.26
N LYS A 165 -6.35 -6.16 -11.41
CA LYS A 165 -5.43 -6.55 -10.35
C LYS A 165 -4.14 -5.75 -10.35
N ASP A 166 -3.93 -4.86 -11.32
CA ASP A 166 -2.72 -4.06 -11.43
C ASP A 166 -2.36 -3.34 -10.13
N GLN A 167 -1.16 -3.62 -9.66
CA GLN A 167 -0.58 -3.07 -8.44
C GLN A 167 0.69 -2.23 -8.72
N SER A 168 0.97 -1.94 -9.98
CA SER A 168 2.12 -1.10 -10.36
C SER A 168 2.08 0.25 -9.65
N TYR A 169 0.88 0.82 -9.48
CA TYR A 169 0.64 2.03 -8.69
C TYR A 169 1.22 1.94 -7.27
N MET A 170 1.14 0.78 -6.61
CA MET A 170 1.60 0.60 -5.23
C MET A 170 3.13 0.47 -5.10
N LEU A 171 3.84 0.38 -6.24
CA LEU A 171 5.28 0.15 -6.30
C LEU A 171 6.06 1.35 -6.89
N HIS A 172 5.37 2.43 -7.26
CA HIS A 172 5.97 3.57 -7.96
C HIS A 172 7.09 4.29 -7.19
N ARG A 173 7.22 4.08 -5.89
CA ARG A 173 8.26 4.68 -5.05
C ARG A 173 9.51 3.80 -4.90
N LEU A 174 9.53 2.60 -5.48
CA LEU A 174 10.71 1.73 -5.41
C LEU A 174 11.89 2.39 -6.16
N SER A 175 13.08 2.27 -5.57
CA SER A 175 14.31 2.73 -6.20
C SER A 175 14.74 1.81 -7.35
N GLN A 176 15.64 2.29 -8.21
CA GLN A 176 16.23 1.47 -9.27
C GLN A 176 16.98 0.25 -8.72
N GLU A 177 17.64 0.41 -7.57
CA GLU A 177 18.30 -0.70 -6.87
C GLU A 177 17.28 -1.75 -6.43
N GLN A 178 16.17 -1.34 -5.78
CA GLN A 178 15.10 -2.25 -5.37
C GLN A 178 14.46 -2.96 -6.57
N LEU A 179 14.18 -2.22 -7.65
CA LEU A 179 13.61 -2.79 -8.88
C LEU A 179 14.55 -3.80 -9.53
N SER A 180 15.87 -3.60 -9.45
CA SER A 180 16.87 -4.52 -10.02
C SER A 180 16.92 -5.88 -9.33
N LYS A 181 16.47 -5.95 -8.08
CA LYS A 181 16.43 -7.16 -7.25
C LYS A 181 15.08 -7.86 -7.22
N LEU A 182 14.05 -7.22 -7.77
CA LEU A 182 12.67 -7.67 -7.66
C LEU A 182 12.19 -8.33 -8.96
N ILE A 183 11.54 -9.48 -8.82
CA ILE A 183 10.80 -10.14 -9.90
C ILE A 183 9.33 -10.30 -9.49
N LEU A 184 8.44 -10.11 -10.45
CA LEU A 184 6.99 -10.08 -10.25
C LEU A 184 6.31 -11.05 -11.22
N PRO A 185 6.33 -12.36 -10.95
CA PRO A 185 5.89 -13.37 -11.91
C PRO A 185 4.41 -13.21 -12.32
N LEU A 186 3.56 -12.80 -11.37
CA LEU A 186 2.11 -12.71 -11.60
C LEU A 186 1.69 -11.57 -12.53
N GLY A 187 2.57 -10.62 -12.80
CA GLY A 187 2.26 -9.50 -13.68
C GLY A 187 1.87 -9.89 -15.11
N ASN A 188 2.25 -11.09 -15.57
CA ASN A 188 1.95 -11.61 -16.91
C ASN A 188 0.72 -12.53 -16.96
N TYR A 189 -0.02 -12.68 -15.86
CA TYR A 189 -1.17 -13.58 -15.75
C TYR A 189 -2.41 -12.84 -15.27
N LYS A 190 -3.58 -13.35 -15.65
CA LYS A 190 -4.83 -12.92 -15.02
C LYS A 190 -5.02 -13.66 -13.70
N LYS A 191 -5.72 -13.03 -12.78
CA LYS A 191 -5.99 -13.61 -11.44
C LYS A 191 -6.70 -14.96 -11.52
N GLU A 192 -7.66 -15.11 -12.44
CA GLU A 192 -8.39 -16.36 -12.60
C GLU A 192 -7.50 -17.49 -13.14
N ASP A 193 -6.54 -17.18 -14.01
CA ASP A 193 -5.55 -18.17 -14.50
C ASP A 193 -4.69 -18.69 -13.33
N ILE A 194 -4.31 -17.80 -12.39
CA ILE A 194 -3.56 -18.17 -11.19
C ILE A 194 -4.41 -19.05 -10.26
N LYS A 195 -5.67 -18.72 -10.05
CA LYS A 195 -6.58 -19.58 -9.26
C LYS A 195 -6.77 -20.97 -9.89
N THR A 196 -6.94 -21.03 -11.20
CA THR A 196 -7.04 -22.29 -11.94
C THR A 196 -5.75 -23.10 -11.80
N TYR A 197 -4.60 -22.47 -12.01
CA TYR A 197 -3.30 -23.09 -11.82
C TYR A 197 -3.12 -23.66 -10.40
N MET A 198 -3.56 -22.97 -9.36
CA MET A 198 -3.49 -23.46 -7.99
C MET A 198 -4.40 -24.69 -7.77
N ARG A 199 -5.64 -24.68 -8.30
CA ARG A 199 -6.54 -25.84 -8.23
C ARG A 199 -5.96 -27.09 -8.92
N GLU A 200 -5.47 -26.93 -10.14
CA GLU A 200 -4.84 -28.02 -10.92
C GLU A 200 -3.60 -28.62 -10.25
N ASN A 201 -3.00 -27.91 -9.33
CA ASN A 201 -1.85 -28.36 -8.54
C ASN A 201 -2.20 -28.84 -7.13
N GLY A 202 -3.49 -28.98 -6.81
CA GLY A 202 -3.95 -29.52 -5.52
C GLY A 202 -4.02 -28.48 -4.38
N PHE A 203 -4.08 -27.18 -4.71
CA PHE A 203 -4.16 -26.07 -3.74
C PHE A 203 -5.54 -25.39 -3.79
N GLU A 204 -6.61 -26.18 -3.84
CA GLU A 204 -7.97 -25.68 -4.01
C GLU A 204 -8.40 -24.74 -2.89
N ASP A 205 -8.08 -25.07 -1.63
CA ASP A 205 -8.43 -24.26 -0.46
C ASP A 205 -7.84 -22.87 -0.57
N PHE A 206 -6.57 -22.74 -1.02
CA PHE A 206 -5.94 -21.45 -1.25
C PHE A 206 -6.55 -20.68 -2.42
N ALA A 207 -6.91 -21.38 -3.51
CA ALA A 207 -7.55 -20.76 -4.67
C ALA A 207 -8.91 -20.13 -4.33
N ASN A 208 -9.61 -20.70 -3.35
CA ASN A 208 -10.92 -20.27 -2.90
C ASN A 208 -10.89 -19.27 -1.74
N LYS A 209 -9.73 -19.01 -1.13
CA LYS A 209 -9.59 -18.01 -0.05
C LYS A 209 -10.06 -16.63 -0.51
N ARG A 210 -10.79 -15.96 0.38
CA ARG A 210 -11.18 -14.55 0.17
C ARG A 210 -9.95 -13.67 0.16
N GLU A 211 -9.93 -12.73 -0.77
CA GLU A 211 -8.90 -11.70 -0.81
C GLU A 211 -9.10 -10.69 0.30
N SER A 212 -8.01 -10.27 0.92
CA SER A 212 -8.03 -9.17 1.89
C SER A 212 -8.10 -7.84 1.16
N TYR A 213 -9.06 -7.00 1.53
CA TYR A 213 -9.21 -5.63 1.03
C TYR A 213 -9.00 -4.64 2.18
N GLY A 214 -8.42 -3.49 1.86
CA GLY A 214 -8.19 -2.42 2.83
C GLY A 214 -6.79 -2.40 3.40
N VAL A 215 -6.64 -1.70 4.52
CA VAL A 215 -5.36 -1.54 5.23
C VAL A 215 -5.15 -2.74 6.14
N CYS A 216 -4.07 -3.48 5.93
CA CYS A 216 -3.85 -4.80 6.53
C CYS A 216 -3.86 -4.82 8.07
N PHE A 217 -3.41 -3.77 8.72
CA PHE A 217 -3.32 -3.70 10.18
C PHE A 217 -4.59 -3.17 10.88
N LEU A 218 -5.58 -2.73 10.12
CA LEU A 218 -6.86 -2.30 10.70
C LEU A 218 -7.78 -3.49 11.03
N GLY A 219 -7.63 -4.62 10.35
CA GLY A 219 -8.52 -5.76 10.52
C GLY A 219 -9.98 -5.35 10.29
N ASN A 220 -10.83 -5.54 11.31
CA ASN A 220 -12.24 -5.12 11.31
C ASN A 220 -12.47 -3.74 11.94
N GLU A 221 -11.41 -3.10 12.44
CA GLU A 221 -11.45 -1.81 13.10
C GLU A 221 -11.61 -0.68 12.07
N THR A 222 -12.40 0.36 12.39
CA THR A 222 -12.40 1.56 11.56
C THR A 222 -11.10 2.34 11.76
N TYR A 223 -10.69 3.13 10.77
CA TYR A 223 -9.50 3.96 10.93
C TYR A 223 -9.65 4.99 12.06
N LYS A 224 -10.87 5.46 12.37
CA LYS A 224 -11.19 6.33 13.50
C LYS A 224 -10.90 5.62 14.83
N ASP A 225 -11.42 4.41 15.01
CA ASP A 225 -11.22 3.64 16.24
C ASP A 225 -9.75 3.32 16.45
N PHE A 226 -9.05 2.94 15.36
CA PHE A 226 -7.61 2.72 15.36
C PHE A 226 -6.84 3.97 15.80
N LEU A 227 -7.14 5.15 15.22
CA LEU A 227 -6.50 6.40 15.59
C LEU A 227 -6.72 6.74 17.06
N LEU A 228 -7.96 6.61 17.56
CA LEU A 228 -8.31 6.88 18.97
C LEU A 228 -7.59 5.91 19.91
N ARG A 229 -7.49 4.64 19.57
CA ARG A 229 -6.78 3.64 20.38
C ARG A 229 -5.28 3.92 20.44
N ARG A 230 -4.70 4.38 19.32
CA ARG A 230 -3.26 4.67 19.21
C ARG A 230 -2.87 6.04 19.78
N ASN A 231 -3.79 7.00 19.76
CA ASN A 231 -3.59 8.37 20.19
C ASN A 231 -4.80 8.80 21.05
N PRO A 232 -4.86 8.35 22.32
CA PRO A 232 -6.02 8.61 23.19
C PRO A 232 -6.30 10.10 23.39
N GLU A 233 -5.29 10.98 23.23
CA GLU A 233 -5.42 12.43 23.28
C GLU A 233 -6.38 12.99 22.21
N LEU A 234 -6.61 12.27 21.11
CA LEU A 234 -7.58 12.67 20.09
C LEU A 234 -9.03 12.64 20.61
N SER A 235 -9.32 11.92 21.69
CA SER A 235 -10.63 11.95 22.35
C SER A 235 -10.95 13.30 23.00
N ASN A 236 -9.92 14.10 23.28
CA ASN A 236 -10.06 15.44 23.85
C ASN A 236 -10.21 16.54 22.77
N LEU A 237 -10.20 16.18 21.49
CA LEU A 237 -10.49 17.14 20.42
C LEU A 237 -11.91 17.70 20.62
N LYS A 238 -12.00 19.02 20.63
CA LYS A 238 -13.30 19.69 20.65
C LYS A 238 -14.06 19.39 19.36
N GLU A 239 -15.38 19.40 19.44
CA GLU A 239 -16.23 19.40 18.24
C GLU A 239 -15.75 20.48 17.26
N GLY A 240 -15.59 20.12 16.01
CA GLY A 240 -15.29 21.04 14.93
C GLY A 240 -16.55 21.52 14.23
N LYS A 241 -16.42 22.57 13.44
CA LYS A 241 -17.52 23.16 12.67
C LYS A 241 -17.57 22.58 11.28
N ILE A 242 -18.79 22.33 10.79
CA ILE A 242 -19.02 22.08 9.35
C ILE A 242 -19.63 23.38 8.78
N ILE A 243 -19.03 23.87 7.70
CA ILE A 243 -19.50 25.04 6.96
C ILE A 243 -19.81 24.68 5.51
N ASN A 244 -20.73 25.40 4.88
CA ASN A 244 -21.03 25.26 3.47
C ASN A 244 -20.07 26.10 2.59
N GLU A 245 -20.31 26.15 1.28
CA GLU A 245 -19.51 26.93 0.33
C GLU A 245 -19.55 28.44 0.57
N ASN A 246 -20.65 28.96 1.18
CA ASN A 246 -20.80 30.36 1.58
C ASN A 246 -20.18 30.67 2.95
N ASN A 247 -19.47 29.72 3.57
CA ASN A 247 -18.92 29.80 4.93
C ASN A 247 -19.97 29.89 6.05
N GLU A 248 -21.23 29.51 5.79
CA GLU A 248 -22.28 29.44 6.78
C GLU A 248 -22.15 28.14 7.59
N PHE A 249 -22.39 28.22 8.90
CA PHE A 249 -22.41 27.08 9.80
C PHE A 249 -23.60 26.16 9.49
N VAL A 250 -23.31 24.87 9.25
CA VAL A 250 -24.30 23.87 8.86
C VAL A 250 -24.25 22.58 9.70
N GLY A 251 -23.34 22.51 10.69
CA GLY A 251 -23.26 21.34 11.56
C GLY A 251 -21.93 21.21 12.30
N THR A 252 -21.77 20.10 13.02
CA THR A 252 -20.57 19.79 13.79
C THR A 252 -19.99 18.42 13.42
N HIS A 253 -18.75 18.19 13.82
CA HIS A 253 -18.05 16.92 13.63
C HIS A 253 -17.10 16.60 14.78
N ASP A 254 -16.78 15.32 14.97
CA ASP A 254 -16.04 14.82 16.14
C ASP A 254 -14.53 15.12 16.12
N GLY A 255 -14.03 15.84 15.13
CA GLY A 255 -12.60 16.18 14.94
C GLY A 255 -12.12 15.88 13.52
N TYR A 256 -11.38 16.82 12.92
CA TYR A 256 -10.93 16.73 11.53
C TYR A 256 -10.13 15.45 11.16
N PRO A 257 -9.33 14.81 12.06
CA PRO A 257 -8.56 13.63 11.69
C PRO A 257 -9.41 12.43 11.29
N PHE A 258 -10.68 12.43 11.65
CA PHE A 258 -11.62 11.34 11.37
C PHE A 258 -12.36 11.50 10.04
N TYR A 259 -11.94 12.45 9.21
CA TYR A 259 -12.61 12.79 7.95
C TYR A 259 -11.63 12.90 6.80
N THR A 260 -12.14 12.70 5.59
CA THR A 260 -11.33 12.68 4.36
C THR A 260 -12.07 13.45 3.26
N ILE A 261 -11.32 14.15 2.40
CA ILE A 261 -11.88 14.87 1.25
C ILE A 261 -12.62 13.88 0.32
N GLY A 262 -13.81 14.26 -0.13
CA GLY A 262 -14.69 13.40 -0.94
C GLY A 262 -15.59 12.46 -0.12
N GLN A 263 -15.44 12.40 1.20
CA GLN A 263 -16.35 11.65 2.07
C GLN A 263 -17.70 12.37 2.15
N TYR A 264 -18.79 11.58 2.12
CA TYR A 264 -20.16 12.07 2.27
C TYR A 264 -20.95 11.32 3.36
N LYS A 265 -20.47 10.16 3.78
CA LYS A 265 -21.12 9.38 4.85
C LYS A 265 -20.72 9.91 6.22
N SER A 266 -21.62 9.74 7.19
CA SER A 266 -21.40 10.10 8.60
C SER A 266 -21.18 11.60 8.86
N LEU A 267 -21.67 12.46 7.97
CA LEU A 267 -21.71 13.92 8.19
C LEU A 267 -23.01 14.31 8.89
N LYS A 268 -22.90 15.06 9.98
CA LYS A 268 -24.04 15.61 10.74
C LYS A 268 -24.28 17.05 10.27
N THR A 269 -25.02 17.24 9.18
CA THR A 269 -25.34 18.57 8.64
C THR A 269 -26.85 18.82 8.61
N THR A 270 -27.24 20.08 8.65
CA THR A 270 -28.62 20.55 8.47
C THR A 270 -29.02 20.69 7.00
N LEU A 271 -28.08 20.49 6.09
CA LEU A 271 -28.32 20.62 4.66
C LEU A 271 -29.02 19.37 4.09
N GLU A 272 -29.94 19.62 3.17
CA GLU A 272 -30.61 18.57 2.43
C GLU A 272 -29.67 17.93 1.39
N GLY A 273 -29.88 16.63 1.10
CA GLY A 273 -29.14 15.90 0.08
C GLY A 273 -27.75 15.44 0.54
N LYS A 274 -26.99 14.89 -0.39
CA LYS A 274 -25.62 14.37 -0.14
C LYS A 274 -24.63 15.52 -0.15
N GLN A 275 -24.03 15.78 0.98
CA GLN A 275 -22.94 16.74 1.13
C GLN A 275 -21.60 16.01 1.12
N TYR A 276 -20.60 16.56 0.43
CA TYR A 276 -19.25 16.02 0.30
C TYR A 276 -18.24 16.96 0.94
N ILE A 277 -17.29 16.43 1.68
CA ILE A 277 -16.18 17.23 2.20
C ILE A 277 -15.30 17.64 1.02
N ASN A 278 -15.19 18.93 0.77
CA ASN A 278 -14.35 19.49 -0.30
C ASN A 278 -13.07 20.15 0.22
N SER A 279 -13.01 20.46 1.53
CA SER A 279 -11.82 21.02 2.18
C SER A 279 -11.80 20.70 3.67
N ILE A 280 -10.60 20.54 4.22
CA ILE A 280 -10.35 20.35 5.66
C ILE A 280 -9.35 21.39 6.10
N ASN A 281 -9.77 22.28 7.04
CA ASN A 281 -8.88 23.19 7.72
C ASN A 281 -8.53 22.59 9.10
N TYR A 282 -7.39 21.90 9.18
CA TYR A 282 -6.95 21.22 10.38
C TYR A 282 -6.59 22.19 11.52
N LYS A 283 -6.12 23.42 11.20
CA LYS A 283 -5.73 24.41 12.21
C LYS A 283 -6.93 24.94 13.00
N ASP A 284 -8.03 25.18 12.30
CA ASP A 284 -9.24 25.75 12.88
C ASP A 284 -10.30 24.67 13.20
N ASN A 285 -9.99 23.39 12.94
CA ASN A 285 -10.88 22.26 13.10
C ASN A 285 -12.21 22.46 12.35
N ILE A 286 -12.12 22.82 11.05
CA ILE A 286 -13.29 23.11 10.20
C ILE A 286 -13.31 22.16 9.01
N LEU A 287 -14.48 21.57 8.75
CA LEU A 287 -14.78 20.88 7.50
C LEU A 287 -15.63 21.78 6.61
N LYS A 288 -15.26 21.93 5.36
CA LYS A 288 -16.08 22.60 4.36
C LYS A 288 -16.77 21.56 3.48
N VAL A 289 -18.08 21.72 3.30
CA VAL A 289 -18.89 20.79 2.52
C VAL A 289 -19.60 21.48 1.38
N GLY A 290 -19.90 20.72 0.35
CA GLY A 290 -20.67 21.16 -0.81
C GLY A 290 -21.24 19.96 -1.56
N ASP A 291 -21.78 20.21 -2.73
CA ASP A 291 -22.20 19.14 -3.61
C ASP A 291 -21.00 18.36 -4.17
N LYS A 292 -21.27 17.28 -4.91
CA LYS A 292 -20.19 16.45 -5.49
C LYS A 292 -19.29 17.25 -6.44
N SER A 293 -19.82 18.25 -7.14
CA SER A 293 -19.09 19.05 -8.13
C SER A 293 -17.99 19.87 -7.47
N SER A 294 -18.18 20.32 -6.24
CA SER A 294 -17.20 21.11 -5.47
C SER A 294 -15.90 20.35 -5.15
N CYS A 295 -15.94 19.01 -5.19
CA CYS A 295 -14.77 18.17 -4.96
C CYS A 295 -13.88 17.97 -6.20
N TYR A 296 -14.30 18.41 -7.39
CA TYR A 296 -13.51 18.24 -8.59
C TYR A 296 -12.43 19.32 -8.71
N LYS A 297 -11.22 18.90 -9.09
CA LYS A 297 -10.08 19.78 -9.33
C LYS A 297 -9.47 19.49 -10.70
N GLN A 298 -9.06 20.53 -11.38
CA GLN A 298 -8.39 20.39 -12.69
C GLN A 298 -6.87 20.55 -12.58
N ASN A 299 -6.42 21.29 -11.59
CA ASN A 299 -5.01 21.55 -11.36
C ASN A 299 -4.57 21.01 -10.01
N ILE A 300 -3.43 20.33 -9.97
CA ILE A 300 -2.76 19.90 -8.75
C ILE A 300 -1.26 20.08 -8.88
N THR A 301 -0.58 20.17 -7.76
CA THR A 301 0.87 20.16 -7.67
C THR A 301 1.32 18.90 -6.93
N ILE A 302 2.43 18.31 -7.36
CA ILE A 302 3.05 17.16 -6.69
C ILE A 302 4.49 17.46 -6.30
N LYS A 303 4.94 16.79 -5.25
CA LYS A 303 6.34 16.82 -4.76
C LYS A 303 6.90 15.40 -4.62
N ASP A 304 8.14 15.30 -4.14
CA ASP A 304 8.81 14.03 -3.84
C ASP A 304 8.74 13.03 -5.01
N ILE A 305 9.08 13.50 -6.19
CA ILE A 305 8.93 12.75 -7.44
C ILE A 305 10.01 11.67 -7.54
N ASN A 306 9.60 10.42 -7.65
CA ASN A 306 10.46 9.28 -7.96
C ASN A 306 10.34 8.89 -9.44
N PHE A 307 11.40 9.13 -10.22
CA PHE A 307 11.45 8.78 -11.63
C PHE A 307 11.81 7.31 -11.83
N ILE A 308 10.93 6.56 -12.52
CA ILE A 308 11.11 5.14 -12.84
C ILE A 308 11.70 4.97 -14.24
N LYS A 309 10.98 5.37 -15.29
CA LYS A 309 11.37 5.16 -16.69
C LYS A 309 12.55 6.04 -17.09
N TYR A 310 12.50 7.29 -16.74
CA TYR A 310 13.53 8.29 -17.06
C TYR A 310 14.40 8.60 -15.83
N LYS A 311 15.57 9.16 -16.05
CA LYS A 311 16.43 9.65 -14.95
C LYS A 311 15.81 10.91 -14.31
N SER A 312 15.31 11.80 -15.13
CA SER A 312 14.58 13.02 -14.77
C SER A 312 13.87 13.56 -16.01
N LEU A 313 12.88 14.43 -15.80
CA LEU A 313 12.22 15.20 -16.85
C LEU A 313 12.17 16.68 -16.41
N LEU A 314 12.27 17.60 -17.35
CA LEU A 314 12.08 19.03 -17.15
C LEU A 314 11.28 19.59 -18.34
N GLY A 315 10.38 20.56 -18.08
CA GLY A 315 9.51 21.15 -19.10
C GLY A 315 8.16 20.46 -19.22
N ASP A 316 7.52 20.61 -20.36
CA ASP A 316 6.13 20.28 -20.58
C ASP A 316 5.97 18.93 -21.30
N TYR A 317 5.09 18.10 -20.78
CA TYR A 317 4.76 16.77 -21.29
C TYR A 317 3.27 16.52 -21.19
N SER A 318 2.77 15.57 -21.97
CA SER A 318 1.39 15.09 -21.88
C SER A 318 1.39 13.59 -21.60
N PHE A 319 0.87 13.21 -20.42
CA PHE A 319 0.83 11.83 -19.96
C PHE A 319 -0.52 11.48 -19.31
N ARG A 320 -0.80 10.18 -19.20
CA ARG A 320 -1.92 9.67 -18.42
C ARG A 320 -1.54 9.63 -16.94
N VAL A 321 -2.43 10.13 -16.09
CA VAL A 321 -2.19 10.31 -14.65
C VAL A 321 -3.27 9.61 -13.85
N LYS A 322 -2.87 8.75 -12.90
CA LYS A 322 -3.75 8.10 -11.92
C LYS A 322 -3.57 8.73 -10.55
N ILE A 323 -4.67 9.02 -9.87
CA ILE A 323 -4.68 9.54 -8.49
C ILE A 323 -5.11 8.46 -7.47
N ARG A 324 -5.48 7.28 -7.94
CA ARG A 324 -5.81 6.08 -7.13
C ARG A 324 -5.44 4.82 -7.90
N GLY A 325 -5.15 3.73 -7.17
CA GLY A 325 -4.73 2.47 -7.79
C GLY A 325 -5.75 1.86 -8.74
N LYS A 326 -7.05 2.03 -8.47
CA LYS A 326 -8.16 1.53 -9.31
C LYS A 326 -8.66 2.53 -10.35
N ASP A 327 -8.03 3.69 -10.43
CA ASP A 327 -8.34 4.72 -11.42
C ASP A 327 -7.89 4.25 -12.82
N GLU A 328 -8.68 4.55 -13.85
CA GLU A 328 -8.27 4.34 -15.26
C GLU A 328 -7.18 5.35 -15.67
N GLY A 329 -7.17 6.50 -15.00
CA GLY A 329 -6.30 7.62 -15.27
C GLY A 329 -6.87 8.62 -16.27
N THR A 330 -6.48 9.86 -16.09
CA THR A 330 -6.89 11.00 -16.93
C THR A 330 -5.67 11.57 -17.63
N LEU A 331 -5.81 11.93 -18.91
CA LEU A 331 -4.76 12.65 -19.64
C LEU A 331 -4.55 14.03 -19.02
N ALA A 332 -3.29 14.43 -18.87
CA ALA A 332 -2.95 15.70 -18.29
C ALA A 332 -1.70 16.31 -18.95
N ASN A 333 -1.65 17.62 -19.02
CA ASN A 333 -0.44 18.35 -19.32
C ASN A 333 0.34 18.56 -18.02
N ILE A 334 1.61 18.21 -18.03
CA ILE A 334 2.47 18.17 -16.85
C ILE A 334 3.69 19.02 -17.11
N LYS A 335 3.91 19.99 -16.24
CA LYS A 335 5.14 20.80 -16.25
C LYS A 335 6.04 20.33 -15.12
N PHE A 336 7.11 19.63 -15.48
CA PHE A 336 8.13 19.21 -14.52
C PHE A 336 9.07 20.38 -14.21
N LEU A 337 9.20 20.66 -12.91
CA LEU A 337 10.12 21.63 -12.33
C LEU A 337 11.23 20.87 -11.58
N LYS A 338 12.16 21.57 -10.96
CA LYS A 338 13.31 20.96 -10.29
C LYS A 338 12.91 20.04 -9.13
N ASP A 339 11.93 20.44 -8.33
CA ASP A 339 11.53 19.81 -7.06
C ASP A 339 10.06 19.39 -7.01
N ARG A 340 9.27 19.75 -8.03
CA ARG A 340 7.83 19.49 -8.10
C ARG A 340 7.35 19.38 -9.55
N ALA A 341 6.10 18.98 -9.74
CA ALA A 341 5.44 19.08 -11.03
C ALA A 341 4.04 19.68 -10.87
N GLU A 342 3.66 20.50 -11.84
CA GLU A 342 2.33 21.08 -11.97
C GLU A 342 1.56 20.28 -13.00
N ILE A 343 0.35 19.82 -12.63
CA ILE A 343 -0.45 18.91 -13.44
C ILE A 343 -1.79 19.57 -13.74
N ASN A 344 -2.08 19.74 -15.03
CA ASN A 344 -3.35 20.25 -15.53
C ASN A 344 -4.08 19.12 -16.28
N PHE A 345 -5.14 18.59 -15.69
CA PHE A 345 -5.94 17.51 -16.25
C PHE A 345 -6.83 18.00 -17.39
N THR A 346 -6.98 17.20 -18.44
CA THR A 346 -7.93 17.49 -19.54
C THR A 346 -9.39 17.46 -19.12
N LYS A 347 -9.69 16.73 -18.02
CA LYS A 347 -11.00 16.68 -17.36
C LYS A 347 -10.78 16.74 -15.85
N PRO A 348 -11.61 17.50 -15.11
CA PRO A 348 -11.49 17.58 -13.66
C PRO A 348 -11.54 16.20 -13.00
N ILE A 349 -10.71 15.99 -11.99
CA ILE A 349 -10.61 14.75 -11.22
C ILE A 349 -11.30 14.88 -9.87
N PHE A 350 -11.92 13.80 -9.39
CA PHE A 350 -12.69 13.81 -8.15
C PHE A 350 -11.81 13.65 -6.92
N ALA A 351 -11.91 14.60 -6.00
CA ALA A 351 -11.36 14.56 -4.65
C ALA A 351 -9.86 14.16 -4.59
N PRO A 352 -8.94 14.88 -5.27
CA PRO A 352 -7.51 14.72 -4.99
C PRO A 352 -7.23 15.16 -3.55
N MET A 353 -6.46 14.33 -2.82
CA MET A 353 -6.20 14.55 -1.39
C MET A 353 -4.71 14.77 -1.17
N GLN A 354 -4.39 15.75 -0.34
CA GLN A 354 -3.02 15.98 0.11
C GLN A 354 -2.44 14.70 0.76
N GLY A 355 -1.21 14.37 0.42
CA GLY A 355 -0.53 13.16 0.88
C GLY A 355 -0.82 11.89 0.08
N GLN A 356 -1.84 11.91 -0.78
CA GLN A 356 -2.08 10.78 -1.68
C GLN A 356 -1.02 10.70 -2.78
N SER A 357 -0.72 9.47 -3.15
CA SER A 357 0.14 9.21 -4.30
C SER A 357 -0.51 9.63 -5.59
N ILE A 358 0.31 10.04 -6.53
CA ILE A 358 -0.05 10.22 -7.92
C ILE A 358 0.97 9.47 -8.77
N VAL A 359 0.51 8.81 -9.82
CA VAL A 359 1.38 8.03 -10.70
C VAL A 359 1.13 8.40 -12.15
N ILE A 360 2.20 8.72 -12.85
CA ILE A 360 2.22 9.20 -14.22
C ILE A 360 2.66 8.05 -15.12
N TYR A 361 1.87 7.81 -16.17
CA TYR A 361 2.06 6.71 -17.11
C TYR A 361 2.25 7.19 -18.54
N GLU A 362 3.23 6.62 -19.22
CA GLU A 362 3.38 6.65 -20.66
C GLU A 362 3.00 5.28 -21.22
N ASN A 363 1.85 5.18 -21.88
CA ASN A 363 1.21 3.90 -22.21
C ASN A 363 0.96 3.08 -20.92
N ASN A 364 1.67 1.97 -20.77
CA ASN A 364 1.60 1.12 -19.58
C ASN A 364 2.78 1.30 -18.62
N ASP A 365 3.81 2.05 -19.02
CA ASP A 365 5.03 2.27 -18.24
C ASP A 365 4.83 3.35 -17.20
N ILE A 366 5.34 3.16 -16.01
CA ILE A 366 5.41 4.23 -15.02
C ILE A 366 6.57 5.16 -15.38
N VAL A 367 6.23 6.40 -15.71
CA VAL A 367 7.19 7.50 -15.89
C VAL A 367 7.78 7.87 -14.54
N CYS A 368 6.91 8.24 -13.61
CA CYS A 368 7.24 8.60 -12.24
C CYS A 368 6.00 8.56 -11.35
N GLY A 369 6.19 8.72 -10.07
CA GLY A 369 5.13 9.02 -9.12
C GLY A 369 5.60 10.00 -8.06
N GLY A 370 4.64 10.68 -7.42
CA GLY A 370 4.87 11.69 -6.40
C GLY A 370 3.75 11.74 -5.38
N GLU A 371 3.75 12.77 -4.57
CA GLU A 371 2.76 13.03 -3.54
C GLU A 371 2.03 14.35 -3.82
N ILE A 372 0.71 14.36 -3.68
CA ILE A 372 -0.13 15.56 -3.85
C ILE A 372 0.16 16.52 -2.69
N LEU A 373 0.45 17.81 -3.05
CA LEU A 373 0.64 18.92 -2.12
C LEU A 373 -0.68 19.46 -1.59
#